data_a9d6653baf424163630357dd139bf16b
#
_entry.id   a9d6653baf424163630357dd139bf16b
#
_cell.length_a   1.000
_cell.length_b   1.000
_cell.length_c   1.000
_cell.angle_alpha   90.00
_cell.angle_beta   90.00
_cell.angle_gamma   90.00
#
_symmetry.space_group_name_H-M   'P 1'
#
loop_
_entity.id
_entity.type
_entity.pdbx_description
1 polymer ?
#
loop_
_entity_poly.entity_id
_entity_poly.type
_entity_poly.pdbx_seq_one_letter_code
_entity_poly.pdbx_strand_id
1 'polypeptide(L)'
;MKRLILPISTLLLMTIGCDNPMVDGRVELDNSELQDFSSELSSDLGLSKTSANEVNGILNKHGRRGKHREPGFLWKVADELADKLSDEEKARLFEKMEEKEIPLFGNPKGKKGKGKKGGKNRSEFSGIVKVLTDEQKVTFKAIVVAYKEKFKAVHEQVKDGNLSKEDAKAELDALTEAMKAEVDALLTDEQKAELEQNKADHQAKRQAYKDSSKAVMIAILGMTSGQVSEFDTANQEARDAAKGLFEKAKNGDIDKDTLREGLKAIFVSKNEKMSNIFDNGQLEIIKIHKALEMRMKKHKSGKGKMRGGKKGSKG
;
A
#
# COMPACT_ATOMS: atom_id res chain seq x y z
N MET A 1 -35.63 16.08 -21.79
CA MET A 1 -35.04 15.67 -20.51
C MET A 1 -33.64 15.09 -20.82
N LYS A 2 -32.61 15.89 -20.63
CA LYS A 2 -31.20 15.44 -20.85
C LYS A 2 -30.74 14.69 -19.63
N ARG A 3 -30.54 13.37 -19.78
CA ARG A 3 -29.95 12.54 -18.73
C ARG A 3 -28.47 12.90 -18.62
N LEU A 4 -28.07 13.47 -17.48
CA LEU A 4 -26.66 13.64 -17.12
C LEU A 4 -26.09 12.25 -16.82
N ILE A 5 -25.37 11.71 -17.79
CA ILE A 5 -24.50 10.55 -17.56
C ILE A 5 -23.22 11.12 -16.98
N LEU A 6 -23.08 11.06 -15.65
CA LEU A 6 -21.80 11.32 -14.98
C LEU A 6 -20.85 10.18 -15.33
N PRO A 7 -19.68 10.47 -15.87
CA PRO A 7 -18.73 9.41 -16.20
C PRO A 7 -18.12 8.83 -14.90
N ILE A 8 -18.41 7.57 -14.63
CA ILE A 8 -17.86 6.76 -13.54
C ILE A 8 -16.32 6.65 -13.59
N SER A 9 -15.69 7.12 -14.65
CA SER A 9 -14.24 7.09 -14.85
C SER A 9 -13.43 8.03 -13.94
N THR A 10 -14.06 8.97 -13.23
CA THR A 10 -13.35 9.93 -12.38
C THR A 10 -12.99 9.38 -10.99
N LEU A 11 -13.56 8.25 -10.58
CA LEU A 11 -13.35 7.71 -9.23
C LEU A 11 -12.13 6.78 -9.13
N LEU A 12 -11.57 6.33 -10.27
CA LEU A 12 -10.43 5.39 -10.29
C LEU A 12 -9.07 6.06 -10.05
N LEU A 13 -9.01 7.40 -10.12
CA LEU A 13 -7.76 8.17 -9.97
C LEU A 13 -7.41 8.51 -8.52
N MET A 14 -8.35 8.36 -7.58
CA MET A 14 -8.08 8.70 -6.17
C MET A 14 -7.33 7.62 -5.39
N THR A 15 -7.04 6.46 -5.97
CA THR A 15 -6.31 5.38 -5.28
C THR A 15 -4.82 5.30 -5.64
N ILE A 16 -4.34 6.15 -6.57
CA ILE A 16 -2.91 6.35 -6.73
C ILE A 16 -2.53 7.47 -5.74
N GLY A 17 -2.82 7.23 -4.46
CA GLY A 17 -2.27 8.04 -3.42
C GLY A 17 -0.77 7.85 -3.44
N CYS A 18 0.00 8.93 -3.49
CA CYS A 18 1.27 8.97 -2.82
C CYS A 18 0.95 8.66 -1.36
N ASP A 19 0.78 7.36 -1.05
CA ASP A 19 0.61 6.92 0.33
C ASP A 19 1.79 7.50 1.09
N ASN A 20 1.51 8.42 1.99
CA ASN A 20 2.53 8.94 2.87
C ASN A 20 3.06 7.73 3.66
N PRO A 21 4.28 7.23 3.37
CA PRO A 21 4.77 6.02 4.00
C PRO A 21 4.91 6.17 5.51
N MET A 22 4.90 7.40 6.01
CA MET A 22 4.91 7.67 7.45
C MET A 22 3.54 7.46 8.12
N VAL A 23 2.44 7.49 7.35
CA VAL A 23 1.08 7.42 7.92
C VAL A 23 0.33 6.15 7.50
N ASP A 24 0.71 5.49 6.42
CA ASP A 24 -0.05 4.37 5.82
C ASP A 24 0.54 2.97 6.08
N GLY A 25 1.40 2.84 7.07
CA GLY A 25 2.01 1.57 7.45
C GLY A 25 1.02 0.56 8.05
N ARG A 26 0.03 0.10 7.29
CA ARG A 26 -0.77 -1.08 7.69
C ARG A 26 0.06 -2.34 7.62
N VAL A 27 0.97 -2.48 8.56
CA VAL A 27 1.65 -3.75 8.77
C VAL A 27 0.96 -4.44 9.95
N GLU A 28 -0.08 -5.22 9.67
CA GLU A 28 -0.73 -6.07 10.67
C GLU A 28 0.04 -7.39 10.77
N LEU A 29 0.58 -7.67 11.94
CA LEU A 29 1.14 -8.99 12.29
C LEU A 29 0.24 -9.56 13.40
N ASP A 30 -0.08 -10.82 13.44
CA ASP A 30 -0.67 -11.44 14.61
C ASP A 30 0.38 -11.63 15.75
N ASN A 31 -0.03 -12.12 16.91
CA ASN A 31 0.88 -12.26 18.05
C ASN A 31 2.04 -13.21 17.74
N SER A 32 1.82 -14.28 16.97
CA SER A 32 2.89 -15.21 16.59
C SER A 32 3.84 -14.58 15.58
N GLU A 33 3.29 -13.83 14.62
CA GLU A 33 4.08 -13.09 13.65
C GLU A 33 4.90 -11.98 14.31
N LEU A 34 4.39 -11.37 15.39
CA LEU A 34 5.11 -10.34 16.15
C LEU A 34 6.29 -10.94 16.92
N GLN A 35 6.12 -12.13 17.52
CA GLN A 35 7.20 -12.85 18.19
C GLN A 35 8.28 -13.28 17.19
N ASP A 36 7.88 -13.82 16.05
CA ASP A 36 8.80 -14.20 14.98
C ASP A 36 9.56 -12.96 14.45
N PHE A 37 8.87 -11.84 14.29
CA PHE A 37 9.49 -10.57 13.89
C PHE A 37 10.49 -10.08 14.94
N SER A 38 10.14 -10.14 16.22
CA SER A 38 11.04 -9.78 17.33
C SER A 38 12.31 -10.64 17.31
N SER A 39 12.17 -11.94 17.12
CA SER A 39 13.29 -12.87 17.04
C SER A 39 14.19 -12.63 15.82
N GLU A 40 13.57 -12.38 14.64
CA GLU A 40 14.30 -12.03 13.42
C GLU A 40 15.04 -10.70 13.58
N LEU A 41 14.39 -9.69 14.19
CA LEU A 41 14.99 -8.38 14.45
C LEU A 41 16.20 -8.50 15.38
N SER A 42 16.04 -9.22 16.48
CA SER A 42 17.11 -9.42 17.47
C SER A 42 18.32 -10.16 16.87
N SER A 43 18.08 -11.18 16.05
CA SER A 43 19.12 -11.91 15.32
C SER A 43 19.80 -11.05 14.26
N ASP A 44 19.02 -10.31 13.45
CA ASP A 44 19.53 -9.42 12.38
C ASP A 44 20.42 -8.30 12.91
N LEU A 45 20.11 -7.80 14.12
CA LEU A 45 20.86 -6.72 14.77
C LEU A 45 21.99 -7.24 15.66
N GLY A 46 22.10 -8.56 15.87
CA GLY A 46 23.08 -9.14 16.78
C GLY A 46 22.93 -8.59 18.20
N LEU A 47 21.70 -8.46 18.68
CA LEU A 47 21.43 -7.89 19.99
C LEU A 47 21.96 -8.75 21.11
N SER A 48 22.42 -8.14 22.19
CA SER A 48 22.65 -8.82 23.46
C SER A 48 21.34 -9.47 23.94
N LYS A 49 21.45 -10.45 24.84
CA LYS A 49 20.25 -11.07 25.44
C LYS A 49 19.37 -10.03 26.17
N THR A 50 20.00 -9.03 26.80
CA THR A 50 19.29 -7.94 27.47
C THR A 50 18.56 -7.07 26.47
N SER A 51 19.24 -6.53 25.45
CA SER A 51 18.61 -5.71 24.40
C SER A 51 17.52 -6.47 23.65
N ALA A 52 17.72 -7.77 23.37
CA ALA A 52 16.71 -8.61 22.73
C ALA A 52 15.44 -8.75 23.59
N ASN A 53 15.58 -8.90 24.92
CA ASN A 53 14.44 -8.95 25.82
C ASN A 53 13.72 -7.59 25.90
N GLU A 54 14.44 -6.48 25.90
CA GLU A 54 13.87 -5.13 25.88
C GLU A 54 13.09 -4.89 24.59
N VAL A 55 13.67 -5.18 23.42
CA VAL A 55 12.99 -5.07 22.11
C VAL A 55 11.73 -5.93 22.08
N ASN A 56 11.80 -7.17 22.56
CA ASN A 56 10.64 -8.04 22.65
C ASN A 56 9.58 -7.49 23.61
N GLY A 57 9.99 -6.95 24.76
CA GLY A 57 9.11 -6.29 25.73
C GLY A 57 8.37 -5.10 25.12
N ILE A 58 9.08 -4.21 24.42
CA ILE A 58 8.53 -3.03 23.75
C ILE A 58 7.54 -3.44 22.64
N LEU A 59 7.93 -4.36 21.77
CA LEU A 59 7.06 -4.87 20.71
C LEU A 59 5.79 -5.50 21.28
N ASN A 60 5.90 -6.27 22.35
CA ASN A 60 4.75 -6.88 23.02
C ASN A 60 3.88 -5.84 23.74
N LYS A 61 4.47 -4.83 24.40
CA LYS A 61 3.74 -3.75 25.07
C LYS A 61 2.80 -3.02 24.12
N HIS A 62 3.28 -2.67 22.94
CA HIS A 62 2.53 -1.91 21.95
C HIS A 62 1.75 -2.78 20.95
N GLY A 63 2.09 -4.06 20.84
CA GLY A 63 1.47 -5.00 19.90
C GLY A 63 0.41 -5.95 20.49
N ARG A 64 0.22 -5.98 21.81
CA ARG A 64 -0.50 -7.05 22.54
C ARG A 64 -2.02 -7.09 22.38
N ARG A 65 -2.67 -6.08 21.87
CA ARG A 65 -4.14 -6.04 21.89
C ARG A 65 -4.73 -6.41 20.53
N GLY A 66 -4.88 -7.73 20.31
CA GLY A 66 -5.93 -8.27 19.44
C GLY A 66 -5.70 -8.08 17.95
N LYS A 67 -6.66 -8.52 17.18
CA LYS A 67 -6.70 -8.57 15.71
C LYS A 67 -6.52 -7.23 14.98
N HIS A 68 -6.55 -6.12 15.71
CA HIS A 68 -6.40 -4.78 15.17
C HIS A 68 -5.39 -4.02 16.02
N ARG A 69 -4.22 -3.76 15.47
CA ARG A 69 -3.22 -2.94 16.14
C ARG A 69 -3.68 -1.52 16.24
N GLU A 70 -3.33 -0.90 17.36
CA GLU A 70 -3.56 0.52 17.54
C GLU A 70 -2.86 1.30 16.41
N PRO A 71 -3.56 2.30 15.83
CA PRO A 71 -2.92 3.20 14.87
C PRO A 71 -1.63 3.79 15.47
N GLY A 72 -0.56 3.81 14.69
CA GLY A 72 0.70 4.41 15.14
C GLY A 72 1.53 3.56 16.12
N PHE A 73 1.23 2.27 16.32
CA PHE A 73 2.00 1.44 17.25
C PHE A 73 3.52 1.42 16.94
N LEU A 74 3.90 1.43 15.66
CA LEU A 74 5.31 1.47 15.27
C LEU A 74 6.00 2.78 15.65
N TRP A 75 5.27 3.89 15.76
CA TRP A 75 5.80 5.15 16.27
C TRP A 75 6.17 5.03 17.74
N LYS A 76 5.28 4.43 18.55
CA LYS A 76 5.54 4.17 19.97
C LYS A 76 6.72 3.22 20.17
N VAL A 77 6.84 2.20 19.30
CA VAL A 77 8.00 1.28 19.33
C VAL A 77 9.28 2.01 18.95
N ALA A 78 9.25 2.85 17.92
CA ALA A 78 10.43 3.59 17.46
C ALA A 78 10.95 4.56 18.51
N ASP A 79 10.06 5.26 19.18
CA ASP A 79 10.35 6.17 20.29
C ASP A 79 11.09 5.45 21.43
N GLU A 80 10.50 4.38 21.98
CA GLU A 80 11.13 3.62 23.05
C GLU A 80 12.46 2.97 22.63
N LEU A 81 12.60 2.55 21.36
CA LEU A 81 13.84 2.00 20.85
C LEU A 81 14.93 3.05 20.62
N ALA A 82 14.56 4.31 20.38
CA ALA A 82 15.51 5.39 20.25
C ALA A 82 16.36 5.56 21.52
N ASP A 83 15.73 5.36 22.69
CA ASP A 83 16.39 5.45 24.00
C ASP A 83 17.09 4.16 24.45
N LYS A 84 16.74 3.01 23.86
CA LYS A 84 17.18 1.69 24.34
C LYS A 84 18.29 1.07 23.51
N LEU A 85 18.33 1.35 22.23
CA LEU A 85 19.36 0.80 21.34
C LEU A 85 20.64 1.64 21.45
N SER A 86 21.79 0.97 21.51
CA SER A 86 23.09 1.61 21.38
C SER A 86 23.29 2.16 19.96
N ASP A 87 24.27 3.04 19.79
CA ASP A 87 24.59 3.62 18.48
C ASP A 87 24.99 2.54 17.47
N GLU A 88 25.70 1.49 17.91
CA GLU A 88 26.06 0.35 17.04
C GLU A 88 24.83 -0.46 16.64
N GLU A 89 23.87 -0.66 17.56
CA GLU A 89 22.64 -1.37 17.26
C GLU A 89 21.75 -0.56 16.30
N LYS A 90 21.68 0.76 16.49
CA LYS A 90 21.02 1.68 15.57
C LYS A 90 21.70 1.67 14.20
N ALA A 91 23.03 1.70 14.12
CA ALA A 91 23.77 1.62 12.87
C ALA A 91 23.42 0.34 12.09
N ARG A 92 23.40 -0.83 12.77
CA ARG A 92 22.98 -2.11 12.17
C ARG A 92 21.51 -2.09 11.73
N LEU A 93 20.65 -1.41 12.49
CA LEU A 93 19.25 -1.24 12.11
C LEU A 93 19.11 -0.45 10.79
N PHE A 94 19.96 0.55 10.59
CA PHE A 94 19.94 1.45 9.43
C PHE A 94 20.71 0.93 8.21
N GLU A 95 21.67 0.02 8.38
CA GLU A 95 22.56 -0.50 7.34
C GLU A 95 21.82 -0.81 6.02
N LYS A 96 20.73 -1.57 6.09
CA LYS A 96 19.94 -1.94 4.90
C LYS A 96 19.20 -0.76 4.24
N MET A 97 19.00 0.32 4.96
CA MET A 97 18.43 1.56 4.38
C MET A 97 19.51 2.34 3.65
N GLU A 98 20.69 2.41 4.24
CA GLU A 98 21.85 3.13 3.70
C GLU A 98 22.40 2.44 2.45
N GLU A 99 22.65 1.11 2.51
CA GLU A 99 23.07 0.32 1.36
C GLU A 99 22.15 0.46 0.13
N LYS A 100 20.86 0.65 0.35
CA LYS A 100 19.85 0.76 -0.72
C LYS A 100 19.45 2.19 -1.03
N GLU A 101 20.11 3.16 -0.38
CA GLU A 101 19.77 4.58 -0.51
C GLU A 101 18.27 4.83 -0.37
N ILE A 102 17.65 4.24 0.67
CA ILE A 102 16.20 4.37 0.87
C ILE A 102 15.93 5.69 1.58
N PRO A 103 15.18 6.60 0.96
CA PRO A 103 14.87 7.87 1.58
C PRO A 103 13.95 7.70 2.78
N LEU A 104 14.08 8.58 3.77
CA LEU A 104 13.23 8.58 4.97
C LEU A 104 11.77 8.82 4.62
N PHE A 105 11.53 9.75 3.69
CA PHE A 105 10.20 10.17 3.29
C PHE A 105 9.94 9.79 1.83
N GLY A 106 9.03 8.89 1.62
CA GLY A 106 8.68 8.43 0.28
C GLY A 106 9.37 7.12 -0.13
N ASN A 107 9.09 6.68 -1.35
CA ASN A 107 9.74 5.52 -1.95
C ASN A 107 9.98 5.79 -3.44
N PRO A 108 11.11 6.43 -3.81
CA PRO A 108 11.41 6.80 -5.20
C PRO A 108 11.62 5.58 -6.10
N LYS A 109 12.02 4.47 -5.53
CA LYS A 109 12.06 3.19 -6.25
C LYS A 109 10.65 2.62 -6.21
N GLY A 110 9.76 3.11 -7.08
CA GLY A 110 8.60 2.33 -7.48
C GLY A 110 9.14 0.94 -7.79
N LYS A 111 9.13 0.03 -6.78
CA LYS A 111 9.47 -1.36 -7.05
C LYS A 111 8.65 -1.70 -8.26
N LYS A 112 9.32 -2.10 -9.36
CA LYS A 112 8.71 -3.06 -10.26
C LYS A 112 8.34 -4.25 -9.38
N GLY A 113 7.27 -4.09 -8.63
CA GLY A 113 6.57 -5.23 -8.15
C GLY A 113 6.35 -5.99 -9.43
N LYS A 114 6.96 -7.16 -9.56
CA LYS A 114 6.41 -8.18 -10.44
C LYS A 114 5.00 -8.36 -9.88
N GLY A 115 4.13 -7.38 -10.21
CA GLY A 115 2.74 -7.39 -9.85
C GLY A 115 2.27 -8.71 -10.39
N LYS A 116 1.77 -9.56 -9.54
CA LYS A 116 0.95 -10.66 -9.98
C LYS A 116 -0.05 -10.00 -10.93
N LYS A 117 0.15 -10.22 -12.25
CA LYS A 117 -0.72 -9.72 -13.33
C LYS A 117 -2.13 -10.31 -13.12
N GLY A 118 -2.84 -9.97 -12.13
CA GLY A 118 -4.12 -10.54 -11.73
C GLY A 118 -4.73 -9.86 -10.52
N GLY A 119 -4.05 -8.86 -9.94
CA GLY A 119 -4.47 -8.26 -8.68
C GLY A 119 -5.47 -7.11 -8.79
N LYS A 120 -5.51 -6.36 -9.90
CA LYS A 120 -6.40 -5.19 -10.00
C LYS A 120 -7.87 -5.59 -10.07
N ASN A 121 -8.22 -6.56 -10.90
CA ASN A 121 -9.63 -6.97 -11.06
C ASN A 121 -10.16 -7.77 -9.86
N ARG A 122 -9.28 -8.42 -9.09
CA ARG A 122 -9.70 -9.18 -7.89
C ARG A 122 -10.17 -8.29 -6.75
N SER A 123 -9.65 -7.06 -6.63
CA SER A 123 -10.08 -6.13 -5.58
C SER A 123 -11.40 -5.44 -5.94
N GLU A 124 -11.66 -5.19 -7.22
CA GLU A 124 -12.86 -4.51 -7.72
C GLU A 124 -14.12 -5.38 -7.50
N PHE A 125 -14.00 -6.68 -7.79
CA PHE A 125 -15.10 -7.64 -7.60
C PHE A 125 -15.18 -8.28 -6.22
N SER A 126 -14.20 -8.09 -5.34
CA SER A 126 -14.20 -8.72 -4.00
C SER A 126 -15.32 -8.23 -3.09
N GLY A 127 -15.75 -6.98 -3.27
CA GLY A 127 -16.90 -6.39 -2.57
C GLY A 127 -18.23 -6.97 -3.09
N ILE A 128 -18.34 -7.15 -4.40
CA ILE A 128 -19.56 -7.61 -5.08
C ILE A 128 -19.99 -8.98 -4.57
N VAL A 129 -19.05 -9.93 -4.46
CA VAL A 129 -19.36 -11.30 -3.98
C VAL A 129 -20.03 -11.33 -2.60
N LYS A 130 -19.84 -10.29 -1.78
CA LYS A 130 -20.42 -10.22 -0.43
C LYS A 130 -21.90 -9.89 -0.41
N VAL A 131 -22.37 -9.16 -1.41
CA VAL A 131 -23.77 -8.71 -1.51
C VAL A 131 -24.61 -9.59 -2.44
N LEU A 132 -23.99 -10.51 -3.19
CA LEU A 132 -24.69 -11.41 -4.10
C LEU A 132 -25.44 -12.51 -3.33
N THR A 133 -26.64 -12.87 -3.80
CA THR A 133 -27.33 -14.11 -3.42
C THR A 133 -26.55 -15.33 -3.93
N ASP A 134 -26.92 -16.52 -3.48
CA ASP A 134 -26.21 -17.73 -3.93
C ASP A 134 -26.46 -18.03 -5.42
N GLU A 135 -27.65 -17.74 -5.92
CA GLU A 135 -27.99 -17.84 -7.36
C GLU A 135 -27.17 -16.83 -8.17
N GLN A 136 -27.09 -15.58 -7.71
CA GLN A 136 -26.28 -14.56 -8.37
C GLN A 136 -24.77 -14.91 -8.34
N LYS A 137 -24.26 -15.56 -7.28
CA LYS A 137 -22.88 -16.04 -7.23
C LYS A 137 -22.56 -17.06 -8.31
N VAL A 138 -23.52 -17.94 -8.65
CA VAL A 138 -23.37 -18.91 -9.76
C VAL A 138 -23.24 -18.17 -11.10
N THR A 139 -24.16 -17.22 -11.35
CA THR A 139 -24.14 -16.40 -12.58
C THR A 139 -22.87 -15.55 -12.67
N PHE A 140 -22.49 -14.89 -11.57
CA PHE A 140 -21.24 -14.12 -11.50
C PHE A 140 -20.01 -14.97 -11.82
N LYS A 141 -19.95 -16.20 -11.29
CA LYS A 141 -18.85 -17.13 -11.58
C LYS A 141 -18.81 -17.50 -13.07
N ALA A 142 -19.96 -17.70 -13.70
CA ALA A 142 -20.06 -17.99 -15.13
C ALA A 142 -19.54 -16.80 -15.97
N ILE A 143 -19.95 -15.56 -15.63
CA ILE A 143 -19.44 -14.32 -16.27
C ILE A 143 -17.91 -14.26 -16.14
N VAL A 144 -17.37 -14.42 -14.93
CA VAL A 144 -15.91 -14.37 -14.71
C VAL A 144 -15.16 -15.41 -15.52
N VAL A 145 -15.69 -16.63 -15.64
CA VAL A 145 -15.08 -17.70 -16.44
C VAL A 145 -15.11 -17.35 -17.91
N ALA A 146 -16.27 -16.90 -18.46
CA ALA A 146 -16.41 -16.53 -19.85
C ALA A 146 -15.44 -15.40 -20.27
N TYR A 147 -15.35 -14.35 -19.44
CA TYR A 147 -14.43 -13.24 -19.72
C TYR A 147 -12.97 -13.63 -19.55
N LYS A 148 -12.64 -14.53 -18.64
CA LYS A 148 -11.28 -15.05 -18.50
C LYS A 148 -10.80 -15.73 -19.79
N GLU A 149 -11.64 -16.48 -20.46
CA GLU A 149 -11.29 -17.10 -21.76
C GLU A 149 -11.14 -16.05 -22.86
N LYS A 150 -12.01 -15.02 -22.92
CA LYS A 150 -11.87 -13.89 -23.86
C LYS A 150 -10.54 -13.15 -23.65
N PHE A 151 -10.20 -12.80 -22.38
CA PHE A 151 -8.91 -12.17 -22.04
C PHE A 151 -7.72 -13.05 -22.44
N LYS A 152 -7.83 -14.36 -22.25
CA LYS A 152 -6.78 -15.30 -22.64
C LYS A 152 -6.58 -15.32 -24.17
N ALA A 153 -7.65 -15.33 -24.93
CA ALA A 153 -7.59 -15.30 -26.40
C ALA A 153 -6.86 -14.05 -26.92
N VAL A 154 -7.17 -12.86 -26.38
CA VAL A 154 -6.46 -11.61 -26.75
C VAL A 154 -4.96 -11.71 -26.44
N HIS A 155 -4.60 -12.27 -25.28
CA HIS A 155 -3.19 -12.44 -24.91
C HIS A 155 -2.45 -13.45 -25.82
N GLU A 156 -3.13 -14.50 -26.28
CA GLU A 156 -2.58 -15.47 -27.24
C GLU A 156 -2.36 -14.81 -28.61
N GLN A 157 -3.30 -14.01 -29.11
CA GLN A 157 -3.13 -13.26 -30.36
C GLN A 157 -1.92 -12.30 -30.31
N VAL A 158 -1.71 -11.61 -29.20
CA VAL A 158 -0.50 -10.79 -29.02
C VAL A 158 0.77 -11.62 -29.00
N LYS A 159 0.74 -12.79 -28.35
CA LYS A 159 1.90 -13.70 -28.27
C LYS A 159 2.27 -14.24 -29.63
N ASP A 160 1.26 -14.56 -30.46
CA ASP A 160 1.42 -15.12 -31.79
C ASP A 160 1.72 -14.07 -32.88
N GLY A 161 1.77 -12.78 -32.47
CA GLY A 161 2.06 -11.65 -33.36
C GLY A 161 0.89 -11.20 -34.22
N ASN A 162 -0.30 -11.74 -34.00
CA ASN A 162 -1.51 -11.46 -34.78
C ASN A 162 -2.23 -10.18 -34.33
N LEU A 163 -1.88 -9.63 -33.18
CA LEU A 163 -2.47 -8.42 -32.64
C LEU A 163 -1.40 -7.50 -32.09
N SER A 164 -1.46 -6.20 -32.39
CA SER A 164 -0.54 -5.22 -31.83
C SER A 164 -0.80 -5.00 -30.31
N LYS A 165 0.18 -4.48 -29.58
CA LYS A 165 -0.01 -4.19 -28.15
C LYS A 165 -1.01 -3.08 -27.91
N GLU A 166 -1.11 -2.13 -28.83
CA GLU A 166 -2.06 -1.01 -28.79
C GLU A 166 -3.48 -1.49 -29.00
N ASP A 167 -3.72 -2.30 -30.05
CA ASP A 167 -5.04 -2.87 -30.34
C ASP A 167 -5.46 -3.84 -29.25
N ALA A 168 -4.55 -4.68 -28.75
CA ALA A 168 -4.80 -5.56 -27.63
C ALA A 168 -5.21 -4.81 -26.36
N LYS A 169 -4.63 -3.63 -26.13
CA LYS A 169 -5.03 -2.80 -25.00
C LYS A 169 -6.46 -2.30 -25.18
N ALA A 170 -6.81 -1.81 -26.36
CA ALA A 170 -8.17 -1.34 -26.66
C ALA A 170 -9.20 -2.48 -26.50
N GLU A 171 -8.90 -3.67 -26.99
CA GLU A 171 -9.76 -4.85 -26.87
C GLU A 171 -9.90 -5.33 -25.42
N LEU A 172 -8.82 -5.35 -24.63
CA LEU A 172 -8.86 -5.69 -23.21
C LEU A 172 -9.64 -4.66 -22.39
N ASP A 173 -9.54 -3.37 -22.72
CA ASP A 173 -10.30 -2.31 -22.08
C ASP A 173 -11.80 -2.47 -22.42
N ALA A 174 -12.16 -2.74 -23.68
CA ALA A 174 -13.53 -3.01 -24.09
C ALA A 174 -14.12 -4.27 -23.41
N LEU A 175 -13.37 -5.36 -23.32
CA LEU A 175 -13.78 -6.56 -22.59
C LEU A 175 -13.98 -6.30 -21.10
N THR A 176 -13.16 -5.43 -20.51
CA THR A 176 -13.28 -5.04 -19.10
C THR A 176 -14.57 -4.27 -18.86
N GLU A 177 -14.91 -3.31 -19.73
CA GLU A 177 -16.14 -2.54 -19.60
C GLU A 177 -17.38 -3.40 -19.87
N ALA A 178 -17.34 -4.31 -20.84
CA ALA A 178 -18.42 -5.25 -21.08
C ALA A 178 -18.66 -6.19 -19.89
N MET A 179 -17.58 -6.73 -19.29
CA MET A 179 -17.68 -7.53 -18.07
C MET A 179 -18.29 -6.77 -16.90
N LYS A 180 -17.91 -5.50 -16.73
CA LYS A 180 -18.48 -4.64 -15.68
C LYS A 180 -19.98 -4.41 -15.91
N ALA A 181 -20.39 -4.16 -17.14
CA ALA A 181 -21.79 -3.97 -17.48
C ALA A 181 -22.64 -5.22 -17.19
N GLU A 182 -22.15 -6.42 -17.52
CA GLU A 182 -22.84 -7.67 -17.20
C GLU A 182 -22.92 -7.91 -15.70
N VAL A 183 -21.85 -7.62 -14.94
CA VAL A 183 -21.85 -7.72 -13.48
C VAL A 183 -22.78 -6.68 -12.85
N ASP A 184 -22.82 -5.45 -13.38
CA ASP A 184 -23.71 -4.40 -12.90
C ASP A 184 -25.18 -4.73 -13.14
N ALA A 185 -25.50 -5.35 -14.27
CA ALA A 185 -26.86 -5.84 -14.58
C ALA A 185 -27.33 -7.00 -13.69
N LEU A 186 -26.39 -7.72 -13.06
CA LEU A 186 -26.70 -8.79 -12.10
C LEU A 186 -27.17 -8.25 -10.76
N LEU A 187 -26.81 -7.02 -10.41
CA LEU A 187 -27.06 -6.41 -9.09
C LEU A 187 -28.41 -5.70 -9.07
N THR A 188 -29.16 -5.85 -7.98
CA THR A 188 -30.30 -5.00 -7.69
C THR A 188 -29.86 -3.59 -7.26
N ASP A 189 -30.77 -2.63 -7.28
CA ASP A 189 -30.47 -1.27 -6.85
C ASP A 189 -30.10 -1.20 -5.37
N GLU A 190 -30.72 -2.05 -4.52
CA GLU A 190 -30.39 -2.19 -3.11
C GLU A 190 -28.95 -2.73 -2.92
N GLN A 191 -28.56 -3.73 -3.71
CA GLN A 191 -27.20 -4.28 -3.65
C GLN A 191 -26.15 -3.26 -4.12
N LYS A 192 -26.47 -2.43 -5.13
CA LYS A 192 -25.62 -1.34 -5.57
C LYS A 192 -25.46 -0.29 -4.48
N ALA A 193 -26.56 0.08 -3.81
CA ALA A 193 -26.51 1.02 -2.68
C ALA A 193 -25.67 0.45 -1.52
N GLU A 194 -25.84 -0.83 -1.19
CA GLU A 194 -25.04 -1.51 -0.15
C GLU A 194 -23.53 -1.52 -0.52
N LEU A 195 -23.19 -1.75 -1.77
CA LEU A 195 -21.80 -1.71 -2.23
C LEU A 195 -21.17 -0.33 -2.08
N GLU A 196 -21.89 0.73 -2.43
CA GLU A 196 -21.39 2.10 -2.28
C GLU A 196 -21.28 2.48 -0.80
N GLN A 197 -22.24 2.06 0.05
CA GLN A 197 -22.15 2.24 1.49
C GLN A 197 -20.94 1.51 2.09
N ASN A 198 -20.76 0.23 1.76
CA ASN A 198 -19.61 -0.56 2.21
C ASN A 198 -18.27 0.05 1.79
N LYS A 199 -18.21 0.65 0.61
CA LYS A 199 -17.04 1.34 0.08
C LYS A 199 -16.77 2.65 0.83
N ALA A 200 -17.82 3.44 1.08
CA ALA A 200 -17.73 4.66 1.89
C ALA A 200 -17.27 4.35 3.32
N ASP A 201 -17.86 3.34 3.96
CA ASP A 201 -17.46 2.89 5.31
C ASP A 201 -16.00 2.43 5.36
N HIS A 202 -15.57 1.70 4.33
CA HIS A 202 -14.19 1.25 4.23
C HIS A 202 -13.21 2.42 4.06
N GLN A 203 -13.59 3.42 3.27
CA GLN A 203 -12.81 4.64 3.10
C GLN A 203 -12.77 5.45 4.40
N ALA A 204 -13.91 5.62 5.07
CA ALA A 204 -13.98 6.32 6.35
C ALA A 204 -13.13 5.65 7.44
N LYS A 205 -13.21 4.31 7.58
CA LYS A 205 -12.37 3.55 8.50
C LYS A 205 -10.88 3.67 8.16
N ARG A 206 -10.55 3.66 6.88
CA ARG A 206 -9.16 3.85 6.42
C ARG A 206 -8.65 5.25 6.74
N GLN A 207 -9.48 6.28 6.53
CA GLN A 207 -9.12 7.66 6.84
C GLN A 207 -8.95 7.85 8.34
N ALA A 208 -9.90 7.40 9.15
CA ALA A 208 -9.82 7.48 10.60
C ALA A 208 -8.55 6.79 11.16
N TYR A 209 -8.16 5.63 10.57
CA TYR A 209 -6.90 4.98 10.94
C TYR A 209 -5.67 5.85 10.60
N LYS A 210 -5.66 6.48 9.43
CA LYS A 210 -4.57 7.38 9.02
C LYS A 210 -4.47 8.59 9.94
N ASP A 211 -5.60 9.21 10.24
CA ASP A 211 -5.65 10.40 11.09
C ASP A 211 -5.18 10.06 12.52
N SER A 212 -5.64 8.94 13.06
CA SER A 212 -5.20 8.45 14.37
C SER A 212 -3.69 8.12 14.37
N SER A 213 -3.18 7.48 13.32
CA SER A 213 -1.74 7.19 13.19
C SER A 213 -0.90 8.46 13.08
N LYS A 214 -1.40 9.46 12.34
CA LYS A 214 -0.76 10.78 12.24
C LYS A 214 -0.76 11.50 13.58
N ALA A 215 -1.86 11.47 14.33
CA ALA A 215 -1.93 12.09 15.66
C ALA A 215 -0.90 11.47 16.63
N VAL A 216 -0.74 10.14 16.60
CA VAL A 216 0.31 9.46 17.38
C VAL A 216 1.71 9.89 16.93
N MET A 217 1.98 9.97 15.63
CA MET A 217 3.25 10.46 15.11
C MET A 217 3.56 11.88 15.60
N ILE A 218 2.59 12.79 15.52
CA ILE A 218 2.73 14.18 15.97
C ILE A 218 3.07 14.22 17.46
N ALA A 219 2.37 13.45 18.29
CA ALA A 219 2.59 13.39 19.73
C ALA A 219 3.97 12.81 20.08
N ILE A 220 4.36 11.71 19.44
CA ILE A 220 5.67 11.05 19.67
C ILE A 220 6.82 11.94 19.24
N LEU A 221 6.72 12.61 18.12
CA LEU A 221 7.77 13.51 17.64
C LEU A 221 7.74 14.88 18.33
N GLY A 222 6.74 15.15 19.19
CA GLY A 222 6.60 16.48 19.81
C GLY A 222 6.51 17.61 18.78
N MET A 223 5.84 17.38 17.65
CA MET A 223 5.80 18.34 16.55
C MET A 223 5.07 19.63 16.95
N THR A 224 5.70 20.76 16.65
CA THR A 224 5.04 22.07 16.75
C THR A 224 3.94 22.22 15.70
N SER A 225 3.02 23.18 15.90
CA SER A 225 1.98 23.49 14.91
C SER A 225 2.57 23.94 13.56
N GLY A 226 3.71 24.64 13.58
CA GLY A 226 4.46 25.01 12.38
C GLY A 226 4.95 23.79 11.62
N GLN A 227 5.63 22.86 12.31
CA GLN A 227 6.10 21.60 11.71
C GLN A 227 4.95 20.75 11.14
N VAL A 228 3.80 20.69 11.82
CA VAL A 228 2.62 19.97 11.32
C VAL A 228 2.12 20.62 10.03
N SER A 229 2.02 21.95 9.97
CA SER A 229 1.58 22.68 8.79
C SER A 229 2.53 22.47 7.59
N GLU A 230 3.83 22.59 7.81
CA GLU A 230 4.86 22.38 6.78
C GLU A 230 4.85 20.92 6.27
N PHE A 231 4.71 19.96 7.18
CA PHE A 231 4.58 18.54 6.85
C PHE A 231 3.36 18.27 5.96
N ASP A 232 2.20 18.84 6.29
CA ASP A 232 0.99 18.68 5.50
C ASP A 232 1.11 19.35 4.14
N THR A 233 1.67 20.55 4.09
CA THR A 233 1.91 21.30 2.85
C THR A 233 2.83 20.51 1.92
N ALA A 234 3.99 20.03 2.41
CA ALA A 234 4.92 19.24 1.60
C ALA A 234 4.30 17.93 1.07
N ASN A 235 3.43 17.29 1.86
CA ASN A 235 2.67 16.12 1.40
C ASN A 235 1.65 16.47 0.33
N GLN A 236 0.92 17.57 0.48
CA GLN A 236 -0.10 17.99 -0.47
C GLN A 236 0.52 18.41 -1.80
N GLU A 237 1.55 19.24 -1.77
CA GLU A 237 2.29 19.64 -2.98
C GLU A 237 2.81 18.44 -3.78
N ALA A 238 3.39 17.44 -3.09
CA ALA A 238 3.87 16.24 -3.76
C ALA A 238 2.72 15.40 -4.38
N ARG A 239 1.55 15.37 -3.74
CA ARG A 239 0.36 14.69 -4.29
C ARG A 239 -0.17 15.40 -5.53
N ASP A 240 -0.27 16.72 -5.47
CA ASP A 240 -0.81 17.51 -6.57
C ASP A 240 0.12 17.48 -7.79
N ALA A 241 1.43 17.59 -7.56
CA ALA A 241 2.43 17.44 -8.61
C ALA A 241 2.39 16.04 -9.25
N ALA A 242 2.29 14.98 -8.45
CA ALA A 242 2.18 13.62 -8.95
C ALA A 242 0.88 13.40 -9.74
N LYS A 243 -0.25 13.94 -9.26
CA LYS A 243 -1.54 13.90 -9.95
C LYS A 243 -1.46 14.57 -11.32
N GLY A 244 -0.86 15.76 -11.41
CA GLY A 244 -0.66 16.45 -12.68
C GLY A 244 0.19 15.65 -13.67
N LEU A 245 1.25 14.96 -13.21
CA LEU A 245 2.03 14.08 -14.08
C LEU A 245 1.23 12.87 -14.58
N PHE A 246 0.40 12.26 -13.75
CA PHE A 246 -0.45 11.15 -14.17
C PHE A 246 -1.52 11.58 -15.17
N GLU A 247 -2.09 12.78 -15.03
CA GLU A 247 -3.04 13.35 -15.99
C GLU A 247 -2.37 13.57 -17.34
N LYS A 248 -1.18 14.16 -17.38
CA LYS A 248 -0.39 14.33 -18.61
C LYS A 248 -0.09 12.98 -19.28
N ALA A 249 0.34 11.99 -18.51
CA ALA A 249 0.61 10.65 -19.05
C ALA A 249 -0.65 9.95 -19.56
N LYS A 250 -1.80 10.18 -18.93
CA LYS A 250 -3.11 9.65 -19.36
C LYS A 250 -3.55 10.26 -20.68
N ASN A 251 -3.31 11.56 -20.86
CA ASN A 251 -3.64 12.29 -22.09
C ASN A 251 -2.65 12.01 -23.23
N GLY A 252 -1.51 11.34 -22.95
CA GLY A 252 -0.48 11.10 -23.95
C GLY A 252 0.53 12.24 -24.13
N ASP A 253 0.45 13.29 -23.29
CA ASP A 253 1.33 14.47 -23.35
C ASP A 253 2.78 14.15 -22.93
N ILE A 254 2.95 13.10 -22.12
CA ILE A 254 4.26 12.60 -21.69
C ILE A 254 4.32 11.07 -21.80
N ASP A 255 5.51 10.57 -22.11
CA ASP A 255 5.75 9.14 -22.15
C ASP A 255 5.98 8.55 -20.74
N LYS A 256 6.13 7.23 -20.68
CA LYS A 256 6.27 6.48 -19.43
C LYS A 256 7.61 6.76 -18.72
N ASP A 257 8.66 7.07 -19.45
CA ASP A 257 9.97 7.33 -18.86
C ASP A 257 10.01 8.74 -18.29
N THR A 258 9.48 9.75 -19.01
CA THR A 258 9.25 11.11 -18.49
C THR A 258 8.38 11.13 -17.24
N LEU A 259 7.27 10.37 -17.23
CA LEU A 259 6.44 10.20 -16.03
C LEU A 259 7.25 9.65 -14.85
N ARG A 260 8.09 8.64 -15.08
CA ARG A 260 8.89 8.01 -14.05
C ARG A 260 9.95 8.96 -13.48
N GLU A 261 10.61 9.71 -14.34
CA GLU A 261 11.60 10.71 -13.92
C GLU A 261 10.96 11.85 -13.15
N GLY A 262 9.83 12.37 -13.62
CA GLY A 262 9.08 13.39 -12.91
C GLY A 262 8.61 12.94 -11.54
N LEU A 263 8.08 11.72 -11.41
CA LEU A 263 7.72 11.16 -10.11
C LEU A 263 8.95 11.01 -9.20
N LYS A 264 10.11 10.62 -9.73
CA LYS A 264 11.35 10.54 -8.95
C LYS A 264 11.77 11.92 -8.44
N ALA A 265 11.73 12.95 -9.28
CA ALA A 265 12.05 14.32 -8.90
C ALA A 265 11.12 14.85 -7.78
N ILE A 266 9.82 14.61 -7.88
CA ILE A 266 8.85 14.97 -6.83
C ILE A 266 9.20 14.30 -5.49
N PHE A 267 9.57 13.02 -5.51
CA PHE A 267 9.95 12.31 -4.28
C PHE A 267 11.25 12.81 -3.68
N VAL A 268 12.25 13.19 -4.50
CA VAL A 268 13.50 13.77 -4.02
C VAL A 268 13.21 15.12 -3.35
N SER A 269 12.53 16.03 -4.04
CA SER A 269 12.16 17.34 -3.50
C SER A 269 11.32 17.23 -2.21
N LYS A 270 10.35 16.32 -2.18
CA LYS A 270 9.59 16.05 -0.96
C LYS A 270 10.50 15.58 0.19
N ASN A 271 11.43 14.66 -0.08
CA ASN A 271 12.33 14.14 0.96
C ASN A 271 13.21 15.25 1.55
N GLU A 272 13.73 16.14 0.72
CA GLU A 272 14.52 17.31 1.14
C GLU A 272 13.69 18.23 2.02
N LYS A 273 12.50 18.64 1.56
CA LYS A 273 11.58 19.47 2.37
C LYS A 273 11.29 18.84 3.72
N MET A 274 10.95 17.55 3.74
CA MET A 274 10.65 16.82 4.97
C MET A 274 11.86 16.74 5.91
N SER A 275 13.06 16.55 5.40
CA SER A 275 14.26 16.49 6.24
C SER A 275 14.56 17.81 6.94
N ASN A 276 14.14 18.93 6.37
CA ASN A 276 14.36 20.26 6.93
C ASN A 276 13.31 20.65 8.00
N ILE A 277 12.19 19.94 8.09
CA ILE A 277 11.14 20.20 9.07
C ILE A 277 11.52 19.70 10.46
N PHE A 278 12.29 18.61 10.55
CA PHE A 278 12.54 17.87 11.78
C PHE A 278 13.95 18.13 12.32
N ASP A 279 14.07 18.16 13.63
CA ASP A 279 15.37 18.17 14.30
C ASP A 279 16.04 16.77 14.31
N ASN A 280 17.26 16.68 14.80
CA ASN A 280 18.03 15.43 14.77
C ASN A 280 17.40 14.32 15.61
N GLY A 281 16.81 14.62 16.75
CA GLY A 281 16.13 13.63 17.58
C GLY A 281 14.88 13.09 16.90
N GLN A 282 14.06 13.99 16.34
CA GLN A 282 12.89 13.62 15.56
C GLN A 282 13.27 12.77 14.33
N LEU A 283 14.34 13.15 13.62
CA LEU A 283 14.85 12.40 12.47
C LEU A 283 15.34 11.00 12.85
N GLU A 284 15.93 10.83 14.01
CA GLU A 284 16.36 9.52 14.52
C GLU A 284 15.16 8.60 14.76
N ILE A 285 14.11 9.07 15.44
CA ILE A 285 12.87 8.31 15.66
C ILE A 285 12.23 7.94 14.30
N ILE A 286 12.18 8.88 13.36
CA ILE A 286 11.66 8.65 12.00
C ILE A 286 12.48 7.57 11.29
N LYS A 287 13.80 7.59 11.42
CA LYS A 287 14.71 6.62 10.80
C LYS A 287 14.48 5.21 11.36
N ILE A 288 14.34 5.10 12.69
CA ILE A 288 14.01 3.84 13.37
C ILE A 288 12.64 3.33 12.89
N HIS A 289 11.61 4.17 12.92
CA HIS A 289 10.28 3.83 12.42
C HIS A 289 10.33 3.28 11.00
N LYS A 290 11.06 3.96 10.10
CA LYS A 290 11.20 3.55 8.70
C LYS A 290 11.91 2.21 8.55
N ALA A 291 12.98 1.98 9.31
CA ALA A 291 13.72 0.74 9.31
C ALA A 291 12.85 -0.45 9.79
N LEU A 292 12.07 -0.25 10.85
CA LEU A 292 11.10 -1.25 11.34
C LEU A 292 10.02 -1.54 10.31
N GLU A 293 9.41 -0.52 9.73
CA GLU A 293 8.39 -0.67 8.67
C GLU A 293 8.89 -1.53 7.50
N MET A 294 10.11 -1.28 7.06
CA MET A 294 10.73 -2.03 5.97
C MET A 294 10.96 -3.50 6.31
N ARG A 295 11.46 -3.79 7.52
CA ARG A 295 11.70 -5.16 7.99
C ARG A 295 10.39 -5.92 8.14
N MET A 296 9.36 -5.30 8.71
CA MET A 296 8.04 -5.89 8.83
C MET A 296 7.40 -6.20 7.46
N LYS A 297 7.51 -5.30 6.48
CA LYS A 297 7.05 -5.54 5.10
C LYS A 297 7.78 -6.73 4.45
N LYS A 298 9.08 -6.88 4.71
CA LYS A 298 9.89 -8.01 4.20
C LYS A 298 9.45 -9.32 4.86
N HIS A 299 9.27 -9.33 6.17
CA HIS A 299 8.81 -10.49 6.94
C HIS A 299 7.48 -11.05 6.39
N LYS A 300 6.47 -10.22 6.19
CA LYS A 300 5.20 -10.61 5.55
C LYS A 300 5.37 -11.18 4.15
N SER A 301 6.21 -10.58 3.33
CA SER A 301 6.41 -11.03 1.94
C SER A 301 7.12 -12.38 1.84
N GLY A 302 7.95 -12.73 2.82
CA GLY A 302 8.65 -14.02 2.92
C GLY A 302 7.71 -15.18 3.29
N LYS A 303 6.86 -14.99 4.29
CA LYS A 303 5.92 -16.03 4.75
C LYS A 303 4.85 -16.40 3.69
N GLY A 304 4.44 -15.46 2.85
CA GLY A 304 3.51 -15.72 1.75
C GLY A 304 4.04 -16.71 0.71
N LYS A 305 5.37 -16.83 0.57
CA LYS A 305 6.00 -17.79 -0.35
C LYS A 305 6.11 -19.20 0.24
N MET A 306 6.24 -19.34 1.55
CA MET A 306 6.37 -20.66 2.19
C MET A 306 5.01 -21.39 2.35
N ARG A 307 3.91 -20.66 2.54
CA ARG A 307 2.56 -21.25 2.65
C ARG A 307 2.01 -21.77 1.32
N GLY A 308 2.51 -21.30 0.18
CA GLY A 308 2.07 -21.75 -1.16
C GLY A 308 2.74 -23.04 -1.67
N GLY A 309 3.81 -23.53 -1.02
CA GLY A 309 4.62 -24.66 -1.50
C GLY A 309 4.23 -26.05 -0.99
N LYS A 310 3.26 -26.18 -0.09
CA LYS A 310 2.93 -27.46 0.57
C LYS A 310 1.57 -28.08 0.17
N LYS A 311 1.06 -27.76 -1.02
CA LYS A 311 -0.09 -28.49 -1.59
C LYS A 311 0.29 -29.12 -2.93
N GLY A 312 0.97 -30.23 -2.87
CA GLY A 312 1.29 -31.01 -4.07
C GLY A 312 2.30 -32.09 -3.80
N SER A 313 1.99 -33.04 -2.91
CA SER A 313 2.52 -34.39 -2.94
C SER A 313 1.73 -35.24 -1.95
N LYS A 314 0.66 -35.83 -2.41
CA LYS A 314 0.20 -37.18 -1.98
C LYS A 314 -0.39 -37.83 -3.21
N GLY A 315 0.29 -38.91 -3.56
CA GLY A 315 0.12 -39.78 -4.69
C GLY A 315 -1.24 -40.42 -4.85
#